data_0e4b634bc6890ec569ae89e4b4ba9e70
#
_entry.id   0e4b634bc6890ec569ae89e4b4ba9e70
#
_cell.length_a   1.000
_cell.length_b   1.000
_cell.length_c   1.000
_cell.angle_alpha   90.00
_cell.angle_beta   90.00
_cell.angle_gamma   90.00
#
_symmetry.space_group_name_H-M   'P 1'
#
loop_
_entity.id
_entity.type
_entity.pdbx_description
1 polymer ?
#
loop_
_entity_poly.entity_id
_entity_poly.type
_entity_poly.pdbx_seq_one_letter_code
_entity_poly.pdbx_strand_id
1 'polypeptide(L)'
;MRVIPSAVLLANKAKLENGDIVGFVSRRPNLDYFHTGLVAFARDTLLLRHASENRHRVLDERMDRFLAHNRVRYVTLLRPEQPAAAVAVKKAI
;
A
#
# COMPACT_ATOMS: atom_id res chain seq x y z
N MET A 1 8.63 3.02 -10.05
CA MET A 1 8.31 2.26 -8.82
C MET A 1 9.55 2.15 -7.96
N ARG A 2 9.41 2.42 -6.68
CA ARG A 2 10.55 2.41 -5.75
C ARG A 2 10.41 1.27 -4.77
N VAL A 3 11.52 0.57 -4.53
CA VAL A 3 11.62 -0.43 -3.45
C VAL A 3 12.24 0.24 -2.25
N ILE A 4 11.55 0.24 -1.14
CA ILE A 4 12.02 0.88 0.09
C ILE A 4 11.90 -0.07 1.27
N PRO A 5 12.80 0.06 2.26
CA PRO A 5 12.66 -0.71 3.49
C PRO A 5 11.36 -0.35 4.23
N SER A 6 10.73 -1.34 4.84
CA SER A 6 9.48 -1.13 5.58
C SER A 6 9.64 -0.07 6.68
N ALA A 7 10.78 -0.05 7.36
CA ALA A 7 11.03 0.94 8.39
C ALA A 7 11.07 2.37 7.83
N VAL A 8 11.56 2.53 6.60
CA VAL A 8 11.60 3.83 5.92
C VAL A 8 10.18 4.27 5.56
N LEU A 9 9.34 3.35 5.10
CA LEU A 9 7.95 3.65 4.84
C LEU A 9 7.26 4.22 6.08
N LEU A 10 7.41 3.54 7.21
CA LEU A 10 6.79 3.95 8.47
C LEU A 10 7.34 5.29 8.98
N ALA A 11 8.64 5.49 8.86
CA ALA A 11 9.28 6.74 9.28
C ALA A 11 8.86 7.95 8.46
N ASN A 12 8.39 7.73 7.24
CA ASN A 12 7.99 8.77 6.31
C ASN A 12 6.49 8.80 6.04
N LYS A 13 5.69 8.33 6.98
CA LYS A 13 4.24 8.24 6.78
C LYS A 13 3.59 9.58 6.40
N ALA A 14 4.15 10.69 6.87
CA ALA A 14 3.63 12.02 6.55
C ALA A 14 3.72 12.38 5.06
N LYS A 15 4.56 11.67 4.31
CA LYS A 15 4.71 11.86 2.86
C LYS A 15 3.81 10.98 2.04
N LEU A 16 3.08 10.06 2.68
CA LEU A 16 2.16 9.16 1.99
C LEU A 16 0.80 9.82 1.84
N GLU A 17 0.06 9.40 0.83
CA GLU A 17 -1.28 9.91 0.54
C GLU A 17 -2.27 8.77 0.43
N ASN A 18 -3.52 9.05 0.77
CA ASN A 18 -4.60 8.11 0.55
C ASN A 18 -4.61 7.67 -0.91
N GLY A 19 -4.69 6.37 -1.14
CA GLY A 19 -4.71 5.83 -2.50
C GLY A 19 -3.35 5.46 -3.07
N ASP A 20 -2.25 5.78 -2.36
CA ASP A 20 -0.95 5.25 -2.77
C ASP A 20 -1.00 3.73 -2.76
N ILE A 21 -0.39 3.11 -3.77
CA ILE A 21 -0.36 1.66 -3.90
C ILE A 21 0.90 1.12 -3.26
N VAL A 22 0.73 0.18 -2.34
CA VAL A 22 1.84 -0.49 -1.65
C VAL A 22 1.88 -1.94 -2.07
N GLY A 23 3.04 -2.39 -2.55
CA GLY A 23 3.30 -3.78 -2.82
C GLY A 23 4.23 -4.35 -1.76
N PHE A 24 3.92 -5.54 -1.27
CA PHE A 24 4.70 -6.20 -0.23
C PHE A 24 5.58 -7.26 -0.86
N VAL A 25 6.89 -7.07 -0.73
CA VAL A 25 7.88 -7.91 -1.41
C VAL A 25 8.16 -9.16 -0.57
N SER A 26 8.11 -10.30 -1.23
CA SER A 26 8.41 -11.58 -0.60
C SER A 26 9.86 -11.62 -0.13
N ARG A 27 10.12 -12.38 0.92
CA ARG A 27 11.48 -12.63 1.42
C ARG A 27 12.26 -13.62 0.57
N ARG A 28 11.61 -14.17 -0.46
CA ARG A 28 12.26 -15.11 -1.37
C ARG A 28 13.27 -14.41 -2.27
N PRO A 29 14.30 -15.14 -2.74
CA PRO A 29 15.37 -14.51 -3.54
C PRO A 29 14.89 -13.84 -4.83
N ASN A 30 13.79 -14.28 -5.41
CA ASN A 30 13.27 -13.70 -6.66
C ASN A 30 12.43 -12.43 -6.44
N LEU A 31 12.29 -11.96 -5.21
CA LEU A 31 11.62 -10.71 -4.88
C LEU A 31 10.20 -10.59 -5.43
N ASP A 32 9.46 -11.68 -5.42
CA ASP A 32 8.07 -11.67 -5.84
C ASP A 32 7.20 -10.96 -4.82
N TYR A 33 6.15 -10.32 -5.31
CA TYR A 33 5.12 -9.76 -4.43
C TYR A 33 4.26 -10.88 -3.88
N PHE A 34 3.90 -10.78 -2.62
CA PHE A 34 2.92 -11.69 -2.06
C PHE A 34 1.58 -11.00 -1.77
N HIS A 35 1.54 -9.69 -1.79
CA HIS A 35 0.32 -8.94 -1.49
C HIS A 35 0.47 -7.50 -1.93
N THR A 36 -0.67 -6.85 -2.17
CA THR A 36 -0.73 -5.42 -2.46
C THR A 36 -1.93 -4.81 -1.75
N GLY A 37 -1.90 -3.51 -1.58
CA GLY A 37 -2.99 -2.77 -1.00
C GLY A 37 -2.84 -1.29 -1.20
N LEU A 38 -3.72 -0.53 -0.57
CA LEU A 38 -3.75 0.92 -0.67
C LEU A 38 -3.43 1.55 0.68
N VAL A 39 -2.72 2.67 0.62
CA VAL A 39 -2.55 3.52 1.79
C VAL A 39 -3.86 4.20 2.11
N ALA A 40 -4.23 4.20 3.37
CA ALA A 40 -5.36 4.95 3.90
C ALA A 40 -4.96 5.55 5.25
N PHE A 41 -5.63 6.60 5.66
CA PHE A 41 -5.40 7.23 6.95
C PHE A 41 -6.70 7.36 7.72
N ALA A 42 -6.66 7.02 8.99
CA ALA A 42 -7.67 7.40 9.95
C ALA A 42 -7.02 8.40 10.90
N ARG A 43 -7.25 9.69 10.68
CA ARG A 43 -6.50 10.77 11.34
C ARG A 43 -5.00 10.60 11.05
N ASP A 44 -4.19 10.38 12.08
CA ASP A 44 -2.75 10.22 11.92
C ASP A 44 -2.31 8.76 11.84
N THR A 45 -3.25 7.83 11.89
CA THR A 45 -2.93 6.41 11.84
C THR A 45 -2.83 5.94 10.41
N LEU A 46 -1.66 5.39 10.06
CA LEU A 46 -1.43 4.81 8.75
C LEU A 46 -2.07 3.43 8.68
N LEU A 47 -2.98 3.26 7.73
CA LEU A 47 -3.73 2.03 7.53
C LEU A 47 -3.38 1.41 6.18
N LEU A 48 -3.50 0.11 6.12
CA LEU A 48 -3.47 -0.66 4.89
C LEU A 48 -4.90 -1.07 4.55
N ARG A 49 -5.37 -0.64 3.38
CA ARG A 49 -6.66 -1.09 2.83
C ARG A 49 -6.40 -2.18 1.83
N HIS A 50 -6.89 -3.38 2.12
CA HIS A 50 -6.60 -4.52 1.27
C HIS A 50 -7.69 -5.58 1.33
N ALA A 51 -7.69 -6.45 0.32
CA ALA A 51 -8.56 -7.62 0.31
C ALA A 51 -7.94 -8.69 1.20
N SER A 52 -8.64 -9.07 2.25
CA SER A 52 -8.17 -10.10 3.18
C SER A 52 -8.73 -11.46 2.76
N GLU A 53 -7.84 -12.40 2.48
CA GLU A 53 -8.25 -13.76 2.16
C GLU A 53 -8.90 -14.46 3.36
N ASN A 54 -8.37 -14.21 4.54
CA ASN A 54 -8.90 -14.82 5.76
C ASN A 54 -10.31 -14.38 6.08
N ARG A 55 -10.63 -13.13 5.79
CA ARG A 55 -11.93 -12.55 6.12
C ARG A 55 -12.84 -12.40 4.91
N HIS A 56 -12.37 -12.73 3.74
CA HIS A 56 -13.10 -12.68 2.47
C HIS A 56 -13.75 -11.32 2.20
N ARG A 57 -13.04 -10.24 2.53
CA ARG A 57 -13.52 -8.87 2.30
C ARG A 57 -12.39 -7.87 2.28
N VAL A 58 -12.67 -6.69 1.75
CA VAL A 58 -11.78 -5.53 1.86
C VAL A 58 -11.91 -4.96 3.27
N LEU A 59 -10.77 -4.70 3.90
CA LEU A 59 -10.75 -4.11 5.23
C LEU A 59 -9.53 -3.21 5.39
N ASP A 60 -9.57 -2.40 6.43
CA ASP A 60 -8.44 -1.55 6.83
C ASP A 60 -7.80 -2.15 8.09
N GLU A 61 -6.48 -2.23 8.08
CA GLU A 61 -5.75 -2.58 9.29
C GLU A 61 -4.49 -1.73 9.41
N ARG A 62 -3.93 -1.66 10.60
CA ARG A 62 -2.74 -0.83 10.82
C ARG A 62 -1.58 -1.35 10.00
N MET A 63 -0.97 -0.44 9.25
CA MET A 63 0.17 -0.77 8.38
C MET A 63 1.35 -1.34 9.18
N ASP A 64 1.68 -0.73 10.31
CA ASP A 64 2.80 -1.19 11.12
C ASP A 64 2.60 -2.63 11.64
N ARG A 65 1.38 -2.96 12.02
CA ARG A 65 1.06 -4.31 12.48
C ARG A 65 1.12 -5.34 11.36
N PHE A 66 0.61 -4.98 10.19
CA PHE A 66 0.68 -5.86 9.02
C PHE A 66 2.13 -6.17 8.66
N LEU A 67 2.97 -5.13 8.59
CA LEU A 67 4.38 -5.30 8.25
C LEU A 67 5.11 -6.18 9.25
N ALA A 68 4.85 -5.98 10.54
CA ALA A 68 5.49 -6.76 11.59
C ALA A 68 5.01 -8.21 11.59
N HIS A 69 3.69 -8.42 11.50
CA HIS A 69 3.09 -9.74 11.52
C HIS A 69 3.58 -10.61 10.36
N ASN A 70 3.72 -10.03 9.19
CA ASN A 70 4.15 -10.73 7.99
C ASN A 70 5.67 -10.65 7.76
N ARG A 71 6.40 -10.02 8.66
CA ARG A 71 7.85 -9.87 8.58
C ARG A 71 8.31 -9.28 7.25
N VAL A 72 7.62 -8.25 6.81
CA VAL A 72 7.90 -7.59 5.53
C VAL A 72 9.11 -6.69 5.70
N ARG A 73 10.16 -6.94 4.92
CA ARG A 73 11.38 -6.10 4.94
C ARG A 73 11.33 -4.97 3.94
N TYR A 74 10.72 -5.20 2.80
CA TYR A 74 10.71 -4.24 1.69
C TYR A 74 9.34 -4.11 1.11
N VAL A 75 9.02 -2.90 0.72
CA VAL A 75 7.76 -2.57 0.05
C VAL A 75 8.08 -1.78 -1.22
N THR A 76 7.14 -1.79 -2.15
CA THR A 76 7.16 -0.86 -3.26
C THR A 76 6.06 0.16 -3.07
N LEU A 77 6.26 1.36 -3.60
CA LEU A 77 5.28 2.43 -3.49
C LEU A 77 5.06 3.02 -4.87
N LEU A 78 3.81 3.11 -5.25
CA LEU A 78 3.40 3.72 -6.50
C LEU A 78 2.29 4.72 -6.21
N ARG A 79 2.49 5.96 -6.65
CA ARG A 79 1.44 6.99 -6.54
C ARG A 79 0.80 7.15 -7.89
N PRO A 80 -0.49 6.76 -8.03
CA PRO A 80 -1.18 6.93 -9.31
C PRO A 80 -1.30 8.41 -9.65
N GLU A 81 -1.03 8.75 -10.88
CA GLU A 81 -1.35 10.07 -11.41
C GLU A 81 -2.76 10.04 -11.95
N GLN A 82 -3.46 11.15 -11.79
CA GLN A 82 -4.78 11.30 -12.37
C GLN A 82 -4.76 12.47 -13.36
N PRO A 83 -4.23 12.25 -14.56
CA PRO A 83 -4.26 13.30 -15.56
C PRO A 83 -5.71 13.66 -15.93
N ALA A 84 -5.92 14.90 -16.34
CA ALA A 84 -7.26 15.40 -16.68
C ALA A 84 -7.99 14.49 -17.67
N ALA A 85 -7.27 13.91 -18.62
CA ALA A 85 -7.85 13.00 -19.60
C ALA A 85 -8.43 11.73 -18.94
N ALA A 86 -7.76 11.18 -17.95
CA ALA A 86 -8.25 10.00 -17.24
C ALA A 86 -9.52 10.33 -16.46
N VAL A 87 -9.56 11.51 -15.85
CA VAL A 87 -10.75 11.98 -15.12
C VAL A 87 -11.91 12.15 -16.07
N ALA A 88 -11.68 12.75 -17.25
CA ALA A 88 -12.70 12.93 -18.26
C ALA A 88 -13.27 11.60 -18.75
N VAL A 89 -12.42 10.61 -18.96
CA VAL A 89 -12.86 9.27 -19.35
C VAL A 89 -13.79 8.66 -18.31
N LYS A 90 -13.44 8.79 -17.05
CA LYS A 90 -14.28 8.28 -15.96
C LYS A 90 -15.64 8.95 -15.93
N LYS A 91 -15.70 10.22 -16.24
CA LYS A 91 -16.99 10.95 -16.29
C LYS A 91 -17.83 10.57 -17.49
N ALA A 92 -17.19 10.16 -18.58
CA ALA A 92 -17.89 9.76 -19.78
C ALA A 92 -18.51 8.37 -19.67
N ILE A 93 -18.08 7.58 -18.77
CA ILE A 93 -18.59 6.26 -18.49
C ILE A 93 -19.78 6.35 -17.53
#